data_31a648e0e363edf46258ae66c9dc4aa0
#
_entry.id   31a648e0e363edf46258ae66c9dc4aa0
#
_cell.length_a   1.000
_cell.length_b   1.000
_cell.length_c   1.000
_cell.angle_alpha   90.00
_cell.angle_beta   90.00
_cell.angle_gamma   90.00
#
_symmetry.space_group_name_H-M   'P 1'
#
loop_
_entity.id
_entity.type
_entity.pdbx_description
1 polymer ?
#
loop_
_entity_poly.entity_id
_entity_poly.type
_entity_poly.pdbx_seq_one_letter_code
_entity_poly.pdbx_strand_id
1 'polypeptide(L)'
;MTILLPTQKLLPTSTAGSLPKPSWLAEPEKIWSPWALEGEQLLEAKQDALRLTLQEQRNAGIDIVSDGEQTRQHFVTTFIEHLDGVDFENRKTVKIRNRYDASVPSVVGAVSRQKPVFVEDAKFLRQQTDQPIKWALPGPMTMIDTLYDGHYKSREKLAWEFAKILNQEARELEAAGVDIIQFDEPAFNVFFDDVNDWGIATLERAIEGLKCETAVHICYGYGIKANTDWKKTLGSEWRQYEQAFPKLQQSNIDIVSLECQNSHVPMDLIELIRGKKVMIGAIDVATNTIETPEEVADTLRKALQFVDADKLYPSTNCGMAPLSRQVARGKLNALSAGAAIVRQELTA
;
A
#
# COMPACT_ATOMS: atom_id res chain seq x y z
N MET A 1 -22.79 -5.68 10.63
CA MET A 1 -22.24 -5.47 11.98
C MET A 1 -20.80 -5.06 11.74
N THR A 2 -20.53 -3.77 11.77
CA THR A 2 -19.19 -3.21 11.53
C THR A 2 -18.30 -3.66 12.68
N ILE A 3 -17.28 -4.45 12.42
CA ILE A 3 -16.24 -4.75 13.40
C ILE A 3 -15.48 -3.45 13.59
N LEU A 4 -15.72 -2.78 14.71
CA LEU A 4 -14.90 -1.63 15.09
C LEU A 4 -13.50 -2.17 15.35
N LEU A 5 -12.50 -1.59 14.67
CA LEU A 5 -11.10 -1.82 15.03
C LEU A 5 -10.94 -1.58 16.54
N PRO A 6 -10.09 -2.36 17.23
CA PRO A 6 -9.87 -2.20 18.67
C PRO A 6 -9.23 -0.84 19.05
N THR A 7 -8.91 0.02 18.10
CA THR A 7 -8.47 1.39 18.38
C THR A 7 -9.69 2.29 18.59
N GLN A 8 -10.07 2.52 19.82
CA GLN A 8 -10.96 3.65 20.20
C GLN A 8 -10.29 5.02 20.04
N LYS A 9 -9.14 5.07 19.39
CA LYS A 9 -8.30 6.26 19.26
C LYS A 9 -8.65 7.01 18.00
N LEU A 10 -8.93 8.32 18.10
CA LEU A 10 -9.08 9.19 16.95
C LEU A 10 -7.78 9.26 16.13
N LEU A 11 -7.88 9.47 14.83
CA LEU A 11 -6.74 9.62 13.93
C LEU A 11 -5.68 8.51 14.12
N PRO A 12 -6.04 7.20 14.03
CA PRO A 12 -5.06 6.13 14.22
C PRO A 12 -4.04 6.15 13.08
N THR A 13 -2.76 6.21 13.46
CA THR A 13 -1.64 6.30 12.50
C THR A 13 -1.29 4.95 11.89
N SER A 14 -0.94 4.94 10.61
CA SER A 14 -0.46 3.77 9.88
C SER A 14 0.60 4.16 8.84
N THR A 15 1.16 3.20 8.12
CA THR A 15 2.04 3.42 6.97
C THR A 15 1.34 2.98 5.69
N ALA A 16 1.60 3.62 4.55
CA ALA A 16 1.01 3.19 3.27
C ALA A 16 1.51 1.81 2.83
N GLY A 17 2.80 1.50 3.06
CA GLY A 17 3.39 0.24 2.61
C GLY A 17 4.79 0.02 3.19
N SER A 18 5.75 -0.27 2.31
CA SER A 18 7.10 -0.72 2.65
C SER A 18 7.89 0.21 3.55
N LEU A 19 8.67 -0.38 4.44
CA LEU A 19 9.74 0.26 5.22
C LEU A 19 11.11 -0.21 4.71
N PRO A 20 12.18 0.62 4.87
CA PRO A 20 13.51 0.26 4.43
C PRO A 20 14.02 -1.01 5.11
N LYS A 21 14.57 -1.93 4.32
CA LYS A 21 15.16 -3.17 4.84
C LYS A 21 16.50 -2.92 5.52
N PRO A 22 16.85 -3.71 6.55
CA PRO A 22 18.20 -3.73 7.09
C PRO A 22 19.21 -4.17 6.02
N SER A 23 20.41 -3.57 6.02
CA SER A 23 21.48 -3.87 5.05
C SER A 23 22.01 -5.31 5.13
N TRP A 24 21.85 -5.96 6.28
CA TRP A 24 22.20 -7.37 6.45
C TRP A 24 21.15 -8.32 5.84
N LEU A 25 19.91 -7.86 5.59
CA LEU A 25 18.87 -8.64 4.95
C LEU A 25 18.86 -8.47 3.42
N ALA A 26 18.97 -7.23 2.95
CA ALA A 26 18.86 -6.91 1.53
C ALA A 26 19.62 -5.61 1.19
N GLU A 27 19.87 -5.37 -0.09
CA GLU A 27 20.48 -4.13 -0.56
C GLU A 27 19.58 -2.93 -0.20
N PRO A 28 20.10 -1.93 0.54
CA PRO A 28 19.30 -0.82 1.03
C PRO A 28 18.90 0.17 -0.09
N GLU A 29 17.88 0.99 0.19
CA GLU A 29 17.43 2.11 -0.66
C GLU A 29 17.01 1.69 -2.09
N LYS A 30 16.50 0.47 -2.22
CA LYS A 30 16.01 -0.10 -3.48
C LYS A 30 14.52 -0.46 -3.37
N ILE A 31 13.78 -0.27 -4.46
CA ILE A 31 12.39 -0.76 -4.56
C ILE A 31 12.38 -2.28 -4.70
N TRP A 32 13.24 -2.82 -5.55
CA TRP A 32 13.49 -4.25 -5.67
C TRP A 32 14.86 -4.54 -5.05
N SER A 33 14.86 -5.10 -3.84
CA SER A 33 16.06 -5.26 -3.03
C SER A 33 16.59 -6.70 -3.13
N PRO A 34 17.71 -6.95 -3.81
CA PRO A 34 18.34 -8.26 -3.78
C PRO A 34 18.67 -8.71 -2.35
N TRP A 35 18.34 -9.97 -2.04
CA TRP A 35 18.66 -10.54 -0.73
C TRP A 35 20.18 -10.66 -0.52
N ALA A 36 20.62 -10.35 0.68
CA ALA A 36 22.04 -10.52 1.09
C ALA A 36 22.35 -11.94 1.60
N LEU A 37 21.32 -12.75 1.84
CA LEU A 37 21.38 -14.09 2.42
C LEU A 37 20.55 -15.07 1.58
N GLU A 38 20.77 -16.38 1.82
CA GLU A 38 20.05 -17.45 1.13
C GLU A 38 19.62 -18.56 2.12
N GLY A 39 18.72 -19.45 1.68
CA GLY A 39 18.30 -20.63 2.42
C GLY A 39 17.73 -20.33 3.80
N GLU A 40 18.10 -21.14 4.80
CA GLU A 40 17.59 -21.02 6.18
C GLU A 40 18.00 -19.71 6.84
N GLN A 41 19.19 -19.18 6.53
CA GLN A 41 19.67 -17.90 7.05
C GLN A 41 18.80 -16.75 6.56
N LEU A 42 18.30 -16.79 5.32
CA LEU A 42 17.38 -15.80 4.81
C LEU A 42 16.02 -15.87 5.52
N LEU A 43 15.52 -17.07 5.81
CA LEU A 43 14.25 -17.23 6.55
C LEU A 43 14.34 -16.64 7.96
N GLU A 44 15.40 -16.97 8.70
CA GLU A 44 15.67 -16.40 10.02
C GLU A 44 15.77 -14.87 9.96
N ALA A 45 16.57 -14.37 9.02
CA ALA A 45 16.76 -12.93 8.83
C ALA A 45 15.46 -12.19 8.48
N LYS A 46 14.56 -12.76 7.68
CA LYS A 46 13.24 -12.19 7.40
C LYS A 46 12.41 -12.07 8.68
N GLN A 47 12.39 -13.08 9.54
CA GLN A 47 11.69 -13.04 10.82
C GLN A 47 12.28 -11.99 11.76
N ASP A 48 13.59 -11.87 11.84
CA ASP A 48 14.24 -10.84 12.65
C ASP A 48 13.99 -9.43 12.12
N ALA A 49 13.93 -9.26 10.80
CA ALA A 49 13.56 -8.00 10.19
C ALA A 49 12.09 -7.63 10.47
N LEU A 50 11.16 -8.60 10.52
CA LEU A 50 9.78 -8.38 10.96
C LEU A 50 9.71 -7.91 12.42
N ARG A 51 10.46 -8.55 13.32
CA ARG A 51 10.53 -8.12 14.74
C ARG A 51 11.08 -6.71 14.85
N LEU A 52 12.16 -6.42 14.12
CA LEU A 52 12.82 -5.12 14.13
C LEU A 52 11.91 -4.02 13.60
N THR A 53 11.25 -4.22 12.46
CA THR A 53 10.36 -3.21 11.87
C THR A 53 9.12 -2.97 12.73
N LEU A 54 8.60 -4.01 13.37
CA LEU A 54 7.53 -3.89 14.35
C LEU A 54 7.96 -3.05 15.55
N GLN A 55 9.16 -3.29 16.08
CA GLN A 55 9.71 -2.50 17.19
C GLN A 55 9.94 -1.03 16.80
N GLU A 56 10.39 -0.76 15.56
CA GLU A 56 10.56 0.61 15.06
C GLU A 56 9.22 1.35 14.96
N GLN A 57 8.17 0.71 14.46
CA GLN A 57 6.82 1.27 14.41
C GLN A 57 6.26 1.55 15.82
N ARG A 58 6.43 0.62 16.76
CA ARG A 58 6.02 0.79 18.16
C ARG A 58 6.76 1.95 18.83
N ASN A 59 8.08 2.04 18.66
CA ASN A 59 8.89 3.10 19.22
C ASN A 59 8.50 4.47 18.68
N ALA A 60 8.06 4.52 17.42
CA ALA A 60 7.54 5.72 16.80
C ALA A 60 6.10 6.05 17.22
N GLY A 61 5.39 5.15 17.90
CA GLY A 61 4.02 5.35 18.33
C GLY A 61 2.98 5.16 17.22
N ILE A 62 3.27 4.34 16.21
CA ILE A 62 2.32 3.97 15.16
C ILE A 62 1.23 3.06 15.76
N ASP A 63 -0.04 3.37 15.48
CA ASP A 63 -1.19 2.72 16.06
C ASP A 63 -1.57 1.41 15.34
N ILE A 64 -1.54 1.41 14.01
CA ILE A 64 -1.84 0.28 13.15
C ILE A 64 -0.54 -0.13 12.47
N VAL A 65 0.01 -1.27 12.88
CA VAL A 65 1.33 -1.73 12.41
C VAL A 65 1.21 -2.59 11.15
N SER A 66 2.33 -2.74 10.44
CA SER A 66 2.45 -3.60 9.26
C SER A 66 3.72 -4.43 9.32
N ASP A 67 3.84 -5.40 8.40
CA ASP A 67 5.09 -6.14 8.17
C ASP A 67 6.22 -5.28 7.58
N GLY A 68 5.91 -4.05 7.15
CA GLY A 68 6.86 -3.16 6.46
C GLY A 68 7.42 -3.76 5.18
N GLU A 69 6.78 -4.83 4.66
CA GLU A 69 7.20 -5.59 3.48
C GLU A 69 8.62 -6.20 3.61
N GLN A 70 9.03 -6.53 4.83
CA GLN A 70 10.38 -7.02 5.09
C GLN A 70 10.67 -8.39 4.47
N THR A 71 9.64 -9.22 4.23
CA THR A 71 9.78 -10.55 3.63
C THR A 71 9.68 -10.56 2.11
N ARG A 72 9.45 -9.40 1.48
CA ARG A 72 9.26 -9.23 0.03
C ARG A 72 10.41 -8.44 -0.59
N GLN A 73 10.90 -8.88 -1.76
CA GLN A 73 11.84 -8.06 -2.55
C GLN A 73 11.13 -6.88 -3.22
N HIS A 74 9.91 -7.14 -3.72
CA HIS A 74 9.08 -6.14 -4.38
C HIS A 74 7.60 -6.40 -4.09
N PHE A 75 6.80 -5.36 -3.90
CA PHE A 75 5.40 -5.45 -3.47
C PHE A 75 4.49 -6.22 -4.43
N VAL A 76 4.80 -6.26 -5.73
CA VAL A 76 4.02 -7.00 -6.75
C VAL A 76 4.71 -8.30 -7.13
N THR A 77 5.97 -8.24 -7.61
CA THR A 77 6.64 -9.39 -8.23
C THR A 77 6.81 -10.56 -7.26
N THR A 78 7.07 -10.28 -5.96
CA THR A 78 7.18 -11.36 -4.97
C THR A 78 5.89 -12.16 -4.83
N PHE A 79 4.71 -11.54 -4.95
CA PHE A 79 3.46 -12.30 -4.97
C PHE A 79 3.34 -13.15 -6.24
N ILE A 80 3.65 -12.57 -7.39
CA ILE A 80 3.53 -13.22 -8.70
C ILE A 80 4.51 -14.39 -8.84
N GLU A 81 5.70 -14.33 -8.21
CA GLU A 81 6.71 -15.41 -8.21
C GLU A 81 6.19 -16.74 -7.64
N HIS A 82 5.12 -16.69 -6.84
CA HIS A 82 4.51 -17.86 -6.21
C HIS A 82 3.29 -18.40 -6.99
N LEU A 83 3.02 -17.87 -8.18
CA LEU A 83 1.89 -18.27 -9.00
C LEU A 83 2.33 -19.15 -10.18
N ASP A 84 1.52 -20.17 -10.49
CA ASP A 84 1.65 -20.92 -11.73
C ASP A 84 1.18 -20.08 -12.93
N GLY A 85 1.60 -20.47 -14.13
CA GLY A 85 1.20 -19.82 -15.38
C GLY A 85 2.02 -18.57 -15.72
N VAL A 86 3.03 -18.21 -14.89
CA VAL A 86 3.92 -17.06 -15.10
C VAL A 86 5.36 -17.54 -15.32
N ASP A 87 5.98 -17.06 -16.38
CA ASP A 87 7.36 -17.37 -16.78
C ASP A 87 8.26 -16.17 -16.49
N PHE A 88 9.22 -16.35 -15.56
CA PHE A 88 10.18 -15.32 -15.14
C PHE A 88 11.48 -15.35 -15.99
N GLU A 89 11.70 -16.40 -16.79
CA GLU A 89 12.87 -16.50 -17.66
C GLU A 89 12.66 -15.75 -18.97
N ASN A 90 11.49 -15.89 -19.59
CA ASN A 90 11.13 -15.24 -20.85
C ASN A 90 10.49 -13.87 -20.61
N ARG A 91 11.28 -12.93 -20.11
CA ARG A 91 10.83 -11.58 -19.82
C ARG A 91 10.58 -10.76 -21.08
N LYS A 92 9.63 -9.83 -21.00
CA LYS A 92 9.31 -8.86 -22.05
C LYS A 92 9.43 -7.44 -21.52
N THR A 93 9.79 -6.51 -22.41
CA THR A 93 9.76 -5.09 -22.07
C THR A 93 8.33 -4.57 -22.24
N VAL A 94 7.80 -4.00 -21.16
CA VAL A 94 6.51 -3.29 -21.17
C VAL A 94 6.67 -1.91 -20.53
N LYS A 95 5.74 -1.03 -20.83
CA LYS A 95 5.71 0.32 -20.24
C LYS A 95 4.85 0.30 -18.96
N ILE A 96 5.49 0.41 -17.80
CA ILE A 96 4.82 0.46 -16.51
C ILE A 96 4.10 1.80 -16.33
N ARG A 97 2.78 1.75 -16.14
CA ARG A 97 1.92 2.93 -15.91
C ARG A 97 2.19 4.08 -16.89
N ASN A 98 2.52 3.75 -18.13
CA ASN A 98 2.89 4.73 -19.17
C ASN A 98 4.07 5.66 -18.80
N ARG A 99 4.90 5.32 -17.82
CA ARG A 99 5.97 6.17 -17.26
C ARG A 99 7.37 5.74 -17.67
N TYR A 100 7.68 4.45 -17.61
CA TYR A 100 9.02 3.91 -17.92
C TYR A 100 8.94 2.48 -18.41
N ASP A 101 9.93 2.07 -19.16
CA ASP A 101 10.03 0.69 -19.64
C ASP A 101 10.67 -0.22 -18.58
N ALA A 102 10.12 -1.41 -18.41
CA ALA A 102 10.64 -2.42 -17.51
C ALA A 102 10.60 -3.81 -18.13
N SER A 103 11.57 -4.64 -17.76
CA SER A 103 11.61 -6.06 -18.11
C SER A 103 10.74 -6.83 -17.09
N VAL A 104 9.63 -7.39 -17.57
CA VAL A 104 8.62 -8.05 -16.73
C VAL A 104 8.44 -9.51 -17.11
N PRO A 105 7.99 -10.39 -16.18
CA PRO A 105 7.65 -11.78 -16.49
C PRO A 105 6.44 -11.88 -17.44
N SER A 106 6.29 -13.04 -18.06
CA SER A 106 5.25 -13.31 -19.05
C SER A 106 4.21 -14.30 -18.53
N VAL A 107 2.94 -13.98 -18.68
CA VAL A 107 1.85 -14.96 -18.48
C VAL A 107 1.80 -15.88 -19.69
N VAL A 108 2.09 -17.16 -19.48
CA VAL A 108 2.21 -18.18 -20.54
C VAL A 108 1.15 -19.27 -20.45
N GLY A 109 0.35 -19.29 -19.38
CA GLY A 109 -0.70 -20.25 -19.13
C GLY A 109 -1.75 -19.68 -18.18
N ALA A 110 -2.75 -20.49 -17.81
CA ALA A 110 -3.72 -20.12 -16.80
C ALA A 110 -3.02 -19.86 -15.45
N VAL A 111 -3.25 -18.67 -14.89
CA VAL A 111 -2.66 -18.30 -13.59
C VAL A 111 -3.39 -19.00 -12.45
N SER A 112 -2.64 -19.55 -11.49
CA SER A 112 -3.21 -20.16 -10.29
C SER A 112 -2.28 -20.04 -9.10
N ARG A 113 -2.85 -20.10 -7.88
CA ARG A 113 -2.14 -20.09 -6.61
C ARG A 113 -2.28 -21.46 -5.95
N GLN A 114 -1.19 -22.18 -5.79
CA GLN A 114 -1.19 -23.51 -5.18
C GLN A 114 -1.04 -23.47 -3.65
N LYS A 115 -0.38 -22.44 -3.12
CA LYS A 115 -0.08 -22.30 -1.70
C LYS A 115 -0.29 -20.85 -1.26
N PRO A 116 -0.58 -20.62 0.03
CA PRO A 116 -0.53 -19.28 0.62
C PRO A 116 0.84 -18.62 0.36
N VAL A 117 0.82 -17.32 0.06
CA VAL A 117 2.07 -16.60 -0.24
C VAL A 117 2.63 -15.91 1.02
N PHE A 118 1.78 -15.17 1.74
CA PHE A 118 2.19 -14.36 2.89
C PHE A 118 1.54 -14.79 4.21
N VAL A 119 0.71 -15.82 4.21
CA VAL A 119 -0.09 -16.19 5.39
C VAL A 119 0.77 -16.63 6.57
N GLU A 120 1.89 -17.32 6.33
CA GLU A 120 2.80 -17.73 7.41
C GLU A 120 3.53 -16.52 8.00
N ASP A 121 3.92 -15.55 7.18
CA ASP A 121 4.52 -14.29 7.66
C ASP A 121 3.51 -13.48 8.48
N ALA A 122 2.24 -13.46 8.08
CA ALA A 122 1.17 -12.79 8.82
C ALA A 122 0.89 -13.46 10.17
N LYS A 123 0.85 -14.80 10.23
CA LYS A 123 0.74 -15.55 11.48
C LYS A 123 1.92 -15.24 12.41
N PHE A 124 3.12 -15.21 11.85
CA PHE A 124 4.32 -14.88 12.62
C PHE A 124 4.23 -13.46 13.18
N LEU A 125 3.85 -12.47 12.37
CA LEU A 125 3.67 -11.08 12.81
C LEU A 125 2.60 -10.98 13.89
N ARG A 126 1.45 -11.66 13.74
CA ARG A 126 0.37 -11.69 14.74
C ARG A 126 0.84 -12.20 16.09
N GLN A 127 1.73 -13.18 16.13
CA GLN A 127 2.30 -13.70 17.38
C GLN A 127 3.21 -12.68 18.11
N GLN A 128 3.69 -11.63 17.41
CA GLN A 128 4.59 -10.63 17.98
C GLN A 128 3.86 -9.39 18.50
N THR A 129 2.56 -9.24 18.25
CA THR A 129 1.82 -8.01 18.61
C THR A 129 0.34 -8.24 18.82
N ASP A 130 -0.25 -7.48 19.76
CA ASP A 130 -1.71 -7.36 19.96
C ASP A 130 -2.28 -6.10 19.26
N GLN A 131 -1.42 -5.24 18.67
CA GLN A 131 -1.86 -4.07 17.92
C GLN A 131 -2.59 -4.49 16.64
N PRO A 132 -3.50 -3.65 16.11
CA PRO A 132 -4.07 -3.88 14.79
C PRO A 132 -2.99 -4.00 13.72
N ILE A 133 -3.14 -5.01 12.86
CA ILE A 133 -2.23 -5.28 11.75
C ILE A 133 -2.91 -4.90 10.43
N LYS A 134 -2.24 -4.09 9.63
CA LYS A 134 -2.57 -3.86 8.24
C LYS A 134 -1.60 -4.61 7.34
N TRP A 135 -2.14 -5.35 6.36
CA TRP A 135 -1.37 -6.09 5.37
C TRP A 135 -1.66 -5.57 3.97
N ALA A 136 -0.61 -5.20 3.22
CA ALA A 136 -0.75 -4.75 1.85
C ALA A 136 -0.56 -5.92 0.85
N LEU A 137 -1.46 -6.01 -0.12
CA LEU A 137 -1.40 -6.88 -1.29
C LEU A 137 -1.35 -6.01 -2.56
N PRO A 138 -0.73 -6.46 -3.65
CA PRO A 138 -0.91 -5.76 -4.91
C PRO A 138 -2.37 -5.86 -5.36
N GLY A 139 -2.91 -4.80 -5.96
CA GLY A 139 -4.24 -4.85 -6.54
C GLY A 139 -4.26 -5.52 -7.93
N PRO A 140 -5.42 -6.02 -8.41
CA PRO A 140 -5.53 -6.73 -9.68
C PRO A 140 -5.01 -5.94 -10.88
N MET A 141 -5.33 -4.64 -10.99
CA MET A 141 -4.87 -3.79 -12.09
C MET A 141 -3.38 -3.51 -12.04
N THR A 142 -2.83 -3.35 -10.85
CA THR A 142 -1.38 -3.14 -10.66
C THR A 142 -0.60 -4.43 -11.00
N MET A 143 -1.15 -5.60 -10.73
CA MET A 143 -0.52 -6.86 -11.13
C MET A 143 -0.44 -6.98 -12.66
N ILE A 144 -1.53 -6.76 -13.38
CA ILE A 144 -1.52 -6.87 -14.84
C ILE A 144 -0.64 -5.83 -15.53
N ASP A 145 -0.44 -4.67 -14.91
CA ASP A 145 0.45 -3.62 -15.42
C ASP A 145 1.95 -3.97 -15.30
N THR A 146 2.28 -4.95 -14.46
CA THR A 146 3.66 -5.42 -14.22
C THR A 146 3.96 -6.77 -14.88
N LEU A 147 3.16 -7.17 -15.88
CA LEU A 147 3.26 -8.43 -16.60
C LEU A 147 3.09 -8.24 -18.10
N TYR A 148 3.65 -9.17 -18.88
CA TYR A 148 3.28 -9.33 -20.28
C TYR A 148 2.24 -10.44 -20.39
N ASP A 149 1.04 -10.14 -20.90
CA ASP A 149 -0.01 -11.13 -21.10
C ASP A 149 0.15 -11.83 -22.46
N GLY A 150 0.81 -12.98 -22.45
CA GLY A 150 0.95 -13.86 -23.63
C GLY A 150 -0.19 -14.88 -23.80
N HIS A 151 -1.00 -15.11 -22.76
CA HIS A 151 -2.00 -16.17 -22.72
C HIS A 151 -3.44 -15.66 -22.88
N TYR A 152 -3.91 -14.80 -21.96
CA TYR A 152 -5.30 -14.31 -21.98
C TYR A 152 -5.55 -13.28 -23.08
N LYS A 153 -4.55 -12.50 -23.42
CA LYS A 153 -4.60 -11.41 -24.41
C LYS A 153 -5.75 -10.43 -24.13
N SER A 154 -6.04 -10.22 -22.87
CA SER A 154 -7.10 -9.35 -22.36
C SER A 154 -6.76 -8.92 -20.94
N ARG A 155 -6.50 -7.63 -20.76
CA ARG A 155 -6.22 -7.02 -19.45
C ARG A 155 -7.33 -7.33 -18.45
N GLU A 156 -8.59 -7.16 -18.87
CA GLU A 156 -9.75 -7.43 -18.04
C GLU A 156 -9.82 -8.90 -17.59
N LYS A 157 -9.73 -9.87 -18.53
CA LYS A 157 -9.79 -11.29 -18.15
C LYS A 157 -8.69 -11.68 -17.18
N LEU A 158 -7.46 -11.22 -17.41
CA LEU A 158 -6.34 -11.49 -16.51
C LEU A 158 -6.54 -10.83 -15.13
N ALA A 159 -7.08 -9.61 -15.08
CA ALA A 159 -7.40 -8.93 -13.82
C ALA A 159 -8.46 -9.70 -13.01
N TRP A 160 -9.48 -10.25 -13.64
CA TRP A 160 -10.48 -11.08 -12.98
C TRP A 160 -9.88 -12.38 -12.38
N GLU A 161 -8.92 -13.01 -13.07
CA GLU A 161 -8.23 -14.18 -12.50
C GLU A 161 -7.37 -13.77 -11.29
N PHE A 162 -6.62 -12.68 -11.37
CA PHE A 162 -5.88 -12.18 -10.22
C PHE A 162 -6.78 -11.76 -9.06
N ALA A 163 -7.93 -11.18 -9.33
CA ALA A 163 -8.91 -10.84 -8.28
C ALA A 163 -9.37 -12.08 -7.49
N LYS A 164 -9.59 -13.22 -8.16
CA LYS A 164 -9.93 -14.50 -7.50
C LYS A 164 -8.78 -15.01 -6.63
N ILE A 165 -7.55 -14.96 -7.15
CA ILE A 165 -6.35 -15.41 -6.44
C ILE A 165 -6.10 -14.52 -5.19
N LEU A 166 -6.20 -13.20 -5.36
CA LEU A 166 -6.04 -12.24 -4.27
C LEU A 166 -7.13 -12.39 -3.20
N ASN A 167 -8.36 -12.71 -3.60
CA ASN A 167 -9.42 -12.99 -2.64
C ASN A 167 -9.12 -14.24 -1.78
N GLN A 168 -8.56 -15.29 -2.36
CA GLN A 168 -8.13 -16.46 -1.60
C GLN A 168 -7.05 -16.10 -0.58
N GLU A 169 -6.00 -15.37 -1.01
CA GLU A 169 -4.94 -14.91 -0.12
C GLU A 169 -5.47 -13.99 0.99
N ALA A 170 -6.32 -13.02 0.64
CA ALA A 170 -6.89 -12.06 1.57
C ALA A 170 -7.74 -12.74 2.67
N ARG A 171 -8.55 -13.73 2.31
CA ARG A 171 -9.35 -14.51 3.29
C ARG A 171 -8.49 -15.33 4.24
N GLU A 172 -7.38 -15.88 3.75
CA GLU A 172 -6.45 -16.63 4.58
C GLU A 172 -5.62 -15.70 5.49
N LEU A 173 -5.27 -14.48 5.01
CA LEU A 173 -4.65 -13.43 5.83
C LEU A 173 -5.60 -12.94 6.94
N GLU A 174 -6.87 -12.72 6.63
CA GLU A 174 -7.90 -12.40 7.63
C GLU A 174 -7.99 -13.50 8.70
N ALA A 175 -8.02 -14.77 8.27
CA ALA A 175 -8.03 -15.91 9.18
C ALA A 175 -6.74 -16.04 10.01
N ALA A 176 -5.62 -15.52 9.53
CA ALA A 176 -4.34 -15.42 10.26
C ALA A 176 -4.30 -14.27 11.28
N GLY A 177 -5.36 -13.44 11.35
CA GLY A 177 -5.50 -12.37 12.33
C GLY A 177 -5.08 -10.98 11.81
N VAL A 178 -5.10 -10.76 10.51
CA VAL A 178 -4.94 -9.44 9.91
C VAL A 178 -6.24 -8.64 10.07
N ASP A 179 -6.15 -7.40 10.53
CA ASP A 179 -7.29 -6.55 10.85
C ASP A 179 -7.72 -5.65 9.68
N ILE A 180 -6.76 -5.28 8.81
CA ILE A 180 -7.00 -4.47 7.61
C ILE A 180 -6.27 -5.09 6.43
N ILE A 181 -6.99 -5.40 5.35
CA ILE A 181 -6.40 -5.82 4.07
C ILE A 181 -6.38 -4.62 3.13
N GLN A 182 -5.18 -4.19 2.75
CA GLN A 182 -4.96 -3.10 1.79
C GLN A 182 -4.60 -3.65 0.43
N PHE A 183 -5.23 -3.13 -0.62
CA PHE A 183 -4.83 -3.39 -2.01
C PHE A 183 -4.15 -2.16 -2.59
N ASP A 184 -2.94 -2.36 -3.14
CA ASP A 184 -2.16 -1.28 -3.75
C ASP A 184 -2.49 -1.17 -5.24
N GLU A 185 -3.16 -0.07 -5.61
CA GLU A 185 -3.62 0.20 -6.97
C GLU A 185 -3.09 1.54 -7.54
N PRO A 186 -1.76 1.75 -7.61
CA PRO A 186 -1.22 2.93 -8.29
C PRO A 186 -1.57 2.98 -9.79
N ALA A 187 -2.02 1.88 -10.40
CA ALA A 187 -2.53 1.84 -11.76
C ALA A 187 -3.82 2.65 -11.94
N PHE A 188 -4.58 2.87 -10.86
CA PHE A 188 -5.84 3.66 -10.88
C PHE A 188 -5.62 5.14 -11.23
N ASN A 189 -4.42 5.66 -11.04
CA ASN A 189 -4.06 7.02 -11.43
C ASN A 189 -3.64 7.17 -12.90
N VAL A 190 -3.80 6.13 -13.73
CA VAL A 190 -3.32 6.14 -15.13
C VAL A 190 -4.34 5.57 -16.11
N PHE A 191 -5.01 4.46 -15.77
CA PHE A 191 -5.88 3.73 -16.69
C PHE A 191 -7.36 3.97 -16.36
N PHE A 192 -7.81 5.23 -16.49
CA PHE A 192 -9.12 5.68 -15.98
C PHE A 192 -10.32 4.95 -16.61
N ASP A 193 -10.27 4.67 -17.93
CA ASP A 193 -11.34 3.93 -18.59
C ASP A 193 -11.41 2.51 -18.04
N ASP A 194 -10.29 1.78 -17.99
CA ASP A 194 -10.22 0.43 -17.41
C ASP A 194 -10.69 0.43 -15.93
N VAL A 195 -10.29 1.44 -15.13
CA VAL A 195 -10.71 1.58 -13.73
C VAL A 195 -12.23 1.64 -13.63
N ASN A 196 -12.85 2.47 -14.46
CA ASN A 196 -14.29 2.69 -14.42
C ASN A 196 -15.07 1.53 -15.06
N ASP A 197 -14.55 0.88 -16.09
CA ASP A 197 -15.24 -0.21 -16.77
C ASP A 197 -15.24 -1.51 -15.95
N TRP A 198 -14.07 -1.91 -15.43
CA TRP A 198 -13.91 -3.21 -14.74
C TRP A 198 -12.94 -3.19 -13.55
N GLY A 199 -12.03 -2.21 -13.43
CA GLY A 199 -10.96 -2.22 -12.41
C GLY A 199 -11.49 -2.19 -10.98
N ILE A 200 -12.47 -1.34 -10.67
CA ILE A 200 -13.10 -1.31 -9.35
C ILE A 200 -13.91 -2.59 -9.10
N ALA A 201 -14.55 -3.16 -10.11
CA ALA A 201 -15.28 -4.43 -9.96
C ALA A 201 -14.33 -5.60 -9.67
N THR A 202 -13.13 -5.64 -10.27
CA THR A 202 -12.11 -6.65 -9.91
C THR A 202 -11.57 -6.46 -8.51
N LEU A 203 -11.44 -5.22 -8.02
CA LEU A 203 -11.08 -4.93 -6.64
C LEU A 203 -12.19 -5.41 -5.68
N GLU A 204 -13.46 -5.17 -5.98
CA GLU A 204 -14.58 -5.69 -5.19
C GLU A 204 -14.61 -7.22 -5.16
N ARG A 205 -14.26 -7.89 -6.27
CA ARG A 205 -14.10 -9.34 -6.29
C ARG A 205 -12.96 -9.80 -5.37
N ALA A 206 -11.86 -9.03 -5.28
CA ALA A 206 -10.74 -9.37 -4.40
C ALA A 206 -11.10 -9.26 -2.91
N ILE A 207 -12.03 -8.41 -2.53
CA ILE A 207 -12.49 -8.24 -1.14
C ILE A 207 -13.73 -9.08 -0.79
N GLU A 208 -14.30 -9.81 -1.74
CA GLU A 208 -15.57 -10.52 -1.56
C GLU A 208 -15.53 -11.48 -0.35
N GLY A 209 -16.48 -11.29 0.58
CA GLY A 209 -16.67 -12.12 1.76
C GLY A 209 -15.67 -11.89 2.89
N LEU A 210 -14.78 -10.90 2.80
CA LEU A 210 -13.97 -10.42 3.92
C LEU A 210 -14.88 -9.75 4.96
N LYS A 211 -14.49 -9.85 6.22
CA LYS A 211 -15.16 -9.23 7.38
C LYS A 211 -14.26 -8.19 8.05
N CYS A 212 -12.95 -8.31 7.86
CA CYS A 212 -11.99 -7.30 8.29
C CYS A 212 -12.16 -6.02 7.47
N GLU A 213 -11.56 -4.92 7.90
CA GLU A 213 -11.57 -3.70 7.12
C GLU A 213 -10.75 -3.85 5.85
N THR A 214 -11.22 -3.21 4.79
CA THR A 214 -10.59 -3.22 3.47
C THR A 214 -10.12 -1.83 3.09
N ALA A 215 -8.94 -1.73 2.50
CA ALA A 215 -8.38 -0.47 2.05
C ALA A 215 -7.91 -0.55 0.59
N VAL A 216 -8.03 0.56 -0.13
CA VAL A 216 -7.33 0.74 -1.40
C VAL A 216 -6.32 1.87 -1.28
N HIS A 217 -5.07 1.58 -1.63
CA HIS A 217 -4.00 2.57 -1.67
C HIS A 217 -3.73 3.00 -3.12
N ILE A 218 -3.94 4.28 -3.39
CA ILE A 218 -3.75 4.87 -4.70
C ILE A 218 -2.76 6.01 -4.57
N CYS A 219 -1.49 5.77 -4.90
CA CYS A 219 -0.45 6.79 -4.85
C CYS A 219 0.04 7.20 -6.25
N TYR A 220 0.80 8.27 -6.27
CA TYR A 220 1.53 8.70 -7.48
C TYR A 220 2.90 8.01 -7.61
N GLY A 221 3.17 7.03 -6.75
CA GLY A 221 4.32 6.14 -6.76
C GLY A 221 5.44 6.57 -5.81
N TYR A 222 6.41 5.67 -5.63
CA TYR A 222 7.61 5.91 -4.84
C TYR A 222 8.38 7.16 -5.27
N GLY A 223 9.20 7.72 -4.38
CA GLY A 223 10.08 8.86 -4.63
C GLY A 223 11.25 8.62 -5.59
N ILE A 224 11.09 7.75 -6.59
CA ILE A 224 12.10 7.50 -7.62
C ILE A 224 12.02 8.51 -8.76
N LYS A 225 13.16 8.71 -9.46
CA LYS A 225 13.28 9.68 -10.54
C LYS A 225 12.19 9.57 -11.61
N ALA A 226 11.85 8.36 -12.05
CA ALA A 226 10.81 8.15 -13.06
C ALA A 226 9.43 8.66 -12.63
N ASN A 227 9.06 8.46 -11.35
CA ASN A 227 7.80 8.96 -10.83
C ASN A 227 7.85 10.48 -10.57
N THR A 228 8.93 11.00 -10.02
CA THR A 228 9.07 12.44 -9.75
C THR A 228 9.12 13.26 -11.05
N ASP A 229 9.73 12.74 -12.11
CA ASP A 229 9.72 13.39 -13.43
C ASP A 229 8.32 13.37 -14.06
N TRP A 230 7.59 12.24 -13.94
CA TRP A 230 6.20 12.17 -14.39
C TRP A 230 5.30 13.14 -13.60
N LYS A 231 5.44 13.23 -12.28
CA LYS A 231 4.69 14.18 -11.43
C LYS A 231 4.81 15.63 -11.92
N LYS A 232 5.97 16.05 -12.42
CA LYS A 232 6.19 17.38 -12.98
C LYS A 232 5.34 17.67 -14.24
N THR A 233 4.84 16.63 -14.92
CA THR A 233 3.99 16.76 -16.11
C THR A 233 2.51 16.92 -15.79
N LEU A 234 2.11 16.75 -14.52
CA LEU A 234 0.71 16.75 -14.11
C LEU A 234 0.10 18.16 -13.90
N GLY A 235 0.91 19.20 -14.07
CA GLY A 235 0.46 20.58 -13.89
C GLY A 235 0.45 21.06 -12.44
N SER A 236 -0.27 22.16 -12.19
CA SER A 236 -0.32 22.83 -10.88
C SER A 236 -1.27 22.15 -9.88
N GLU A 237 -2.22 21.36 -10.32
CA GLU A 237 -3.12 20.55 -9.51
C GLU A 237 -3.18 19.13 -10.05
N TRP A 238 -3.11 18.14 -9.15
CA TRP A 238 -3.18 16.72 -9.50
C TRP A 238 -4.56 16.18 -9.16
N ARG A 239 -5.45 16.18 -10.15
CA ARG A 239 -6.86 15.83 -9.98
C ARG A 239 -7.21 14.42 -10.50
N GLN A 240 -6.22 13.52 -10.65
CA GLN A 240 -6.42 12.17 -11.18
C GLN A 240 -7.44 11.35 -10.35
N TYR A 241 -7.52 11.60 -9.04
CA TYR A 241 -8.49 10.95 -8.16
C TYR A 241 -9.96 11.23 -8.55
N GLU A 242 -10.26 12.33 -9.22
CA GLU A 242 -11.62 12.62 -9.72
C GLU A 242 -12.15 11.52 -10.63
N GLN A 243 -11.27 10.80 -11.31
CA GLN A 243 -11.67 9.76 -12.25
C GLN A 243 -12.09 8.45 -11.55
N ALA A 244 -11.54 8.14 -10.39
CA ALA A 244 -11.78 6.89 -9.67
C ALA A 244 -12.68 7.05 -8.42
N PHE A 245 -12.56 8.17 -7.71
CA PHE A 245 -13.20 8.36 -6.41
C PHE A 245 -14.74 8.28 -6.42
N PRO A 246 -15.47 8.84 -7.40
CA PRO A 246 -16.93 8.73 -7.41
C PRO A 246 -17.43 7.28 -7.47
N LYS A 247 -16.71 6.40 -8.17
CA LYS A 247 -17.07 4.99 -8.24
C LYS A 247 -16.57 4.21 -7.02
N LEU A 248 -15.39 4.55 -6.48
CA LEU A 248 -14.91 4.01 -5.21
C LEU A 248 -15.82 4.37 -4.03
N GLN A 249 -16.40 5.56 -4.03
CA GLN A 249 -17.37 5.97 -3.01
C GLN A 249 -18.57 5.01 -2.94
N GLN A 250 -19.00 4.47 -4.08
CA GLN A 250 -20.10 3.51 -4.18
C GLN A 250 -19.68 2.05 -3.93
N SER A 251 -18.39 1.75 -3.91
CA SER A 251 -17.84 0.41 -3.71
C SER A 251 -17.96 -0.05 -2.24
N ASN A 252 -17.67 -1.33 -2.00
CA ASN A 252 -17.64 -1.90 -0.65
C ASN A 252 -16.28 -1.71 0.07
N ILE A 253 -15.32 -1.03 -0.53
CA ILE A 253 -14.05 -0.66 0.12
C ILE A 253 -14.32 0.29 1.27
N ASP A 254 -13.74 0.00 2.45
CA ASP A 254 -13.96 0.81 3.66
C ASP A 254 -13.08 2.05 3.70
N ILE A 255 -11.80 1.91 3.31
CA ILE A 255 -10.76 2.95 3.45
C ILE A 255 -10.18 3.28 2.07
N VAL A 256 -10.11 4.57 1.74
CA VAL A 256 -9.45 5.05 0.50
C VAL A 256 -8.28 5.94 0.88
N SER A 257 -7.10 5.72 0.28
CA SER A 257 -5.93 6.55 0.55
C SER A 257 -5.71 7.64 -0.50
N LEU A 258 -5.14 8.76 -0.05
CA LEU A 258 -4.68 9.86 -0.88
C LEU A 258 -3.24 10.25 -0.53
N GLU A 259 -2.45 10.64 -1.52
CA GLU A 259 -1.17 11.33 -1.36
C GLU A 259 -1.42 12.83 -1.20
N CYS A 260 -0.97 13.46 -0.10
CA CYS A 260 -1.26 14.87 0.19
C CYS A 260 -0.02 15.70 0.52
N GLN A 261 0.91 15.19 1.34
CA GLN A 261 2.07 15.98 1.77
C GLN A 261 3.01 16.30 0.61
N ASN A 262 3.36 17.58 0.44
CA ASN A 262 4.19 18.05 -0.67
C ASN A 262 3.71 17.60 -2.06
N SER A 263 2.41 17.37 -2.21
CA SER A 263 1.76 17.05 -3.46
C SER A 263 0.88 18.23 -3.92
N HIS A 264 0.50 18.20 -5.19
CA HIS A 264 -0.45 19.16 -5.74
C HIS A 264 -1.88 18.60 -5.76
N VAL A 265 -2.17 17.62 -4.92
CA VAL A 265 -3.51 17.02 -4.76
C VAL A 265 -4.37 17.97 -3.93
N PRO A 266 -5.48 18.47 -4.49
CA PRO A 266 -6.42 19.30 -3.73
C PRO A 266 -7.13 18.46 -2.65
N MET A 267 -7.21 18.99 -1.42
CA MET A 267 -7.88 18.31 -0.30
C MET A 267 -9.39 18.16 -0.48
N ASP A 268 -10.03 19.03 -1.26
CA ASP A 268 -11.45 18.95 -1.58
C ASP A 268 -11.84 17.66 -2.31
N LEU A 269 -10.89 16.95 -2.92
CA LEU A 269 -11.13 15.63 -3.53
C LEU A 269 -11.62 14.58 -2.53
N ILE A 270 -11.39 14.78 -1.24
CA ILE A 270 -11.95 13.93 -0.17
C ILE A 270 -13.50 13.93 -0.20
N GLU A 271 -14.12 15.00 -0.64
CA GLU A 271 -15.59 15.08 -0.76
C GLU A 271 -16.17 14.05 -1.74
N LEU A 272 -15.37 13.62 -2.74
CA LEU A 272 -15.79 12.61 -3.72
C LEU A 272 -15.92 11.20 -3.14
N ILE A 273 -15.34 10.96 -1.95
CA ILE A 273 -15.41 9.69 -1.23
C ILE A 273 -16.11 9.84 0.12
N ARG A 274 -17.05 10.80 0.21
CA ARG A 274 -17.79 11.10 1.45
C ARG A 274 -18.46 9.84 2.02
N GLY A 275 -18.25 9.61 3.30
CA GLY A 275 -18.74 8.42 4.02
C GLY A 275 -17.70 7.32 4.20
N LYS A 276 -16.66 7.28 3.38
CA LYS A 276 -15.51 6.37 3.54
C LYS A 276 -14.60 6.83 4.68
N LYS A 277 -13.81 5.91 5.23
CA LYS A 277 -12.61 6.24 5.97
C LYS A 277 -11.52 6.68 4.99
N VAL A 278 -10.70 7.63 5.40
CA VAL A 278 -9.73 8.27 4.52
C VAL A 278 -8.34 8.17 5.13
N MET A 279 -7.43 7.54 4.41
CA MET A 279 -6.03 7.45 4.78
C MET A 279 -5.25 8.58 4.12
N ILE A 280 -4.86 9.58 4.90
CA ILE A 280 -4.18 10.79 4.43
C ILE A 280 -2.68 10.63 4.49
N GLY A 281 -2.02 10.72 3.33
CA GLY A 281 -0.57 10.77 3.23
C GLY A 281 -0.03 12.11 3.73
N ALA A 282 0.38 12.17 4.98
CA ALA A 282 0.93 13.36 5.64
C ALA A 282 2.47 13.34 5.70
N ILE A 283 3.11 12.38 5.07
CA ILE A 283 4.56 12.20 4.98
C ILE A 283 4.96 12.06 3.51
N ASP A 284 5.84 12.96 3.04
CA ASP A 284 6.44 12.89 1.71
C ASP A 284 7.54 11.81 1.67
N VAL A 285 7.46 10.90 0.71
CA VAL A 285 8.44 9.81 0.54
C VAL A 285 9.43 10.07 -0.59
N ALA A 286 9.35 11.23 -1.25
CA ALA A 286 10.23 11.62 -2.35
C ALA A 286 11.44 12.45 -1.89
N THR A 287 11.58 12.71 -0.59
CA THR A 287 12.66 13.50 0.00
C THR A 287 13.20 12.86 1.29
N ASN A 288 14.48 13.13 1.57
CA ASN A 288 15.12 12.76 2.84
C ASN A 288 14.82 13.76 3.97
N THR A 289 14.16 14.88 3.67
CA THR A 289 13.72 15.83 4.69
C THR A 289 12.67 15.17 5.59
N ILE A 290 12.89 15.22 6.88
CA ILE A 290 11.94 14.71 7.88
C ILE A 290 11.00 15.87 8.20
N GLU A 291 9.70 15.64 8.07
CA GLU A 291 8.66 16.58 8.43
C GLU A 291 8.72 16.91 9.92
N THR A 292 8.39 18.13 10.28
CA THR A 292 8.13 18.48 11.68
C THR A 292 6.75 17.96 12.09
N PRO A 293 6.51 17.69 13.39
CA PRO A 293 5.17 17.33 13.88
C PRO A 293 4.10 18.35 13.49
N GLU A 294 4.44 19.63 13.44
CA GLU A 294 3.51 20.71 13.08
C GLU A 294 3.12 20.67 11.59
N GLU A 295 4.06 20.41 10.67
CA GLU A 295 3.76 20.23 9.24
C GLU A 295 2.79 19.06 9.02
N VAL A 296 2.96 17.97 9.76
CA VAL A 296 2.02 16.84 9.74
C VAL A 296 0.67 17.28 10.30
N ALA A 297 0.63 17.95 11.46
CA ALA A 297 -0.60 18.44 12.07
C ALA A 297 -1.36 19.39 11.15
N ASP A 298 -0.67 20.28 10.44
CA ASP A 298 -1.28 21.20 9.47
C ASP A 298 -1.94 20.45 8.29
N THR A 299 -1.31 19.40 7.81
CA THR A 299 -1.90 18.54 6.77
C THR A 299 -3.17 17.86 7.27
N LEU A 300 -3.17 17.35 8.51
CA LEU A 300 -4.34 16.72 9.12
C LEU A 300 -5.48 17.72 9.41
N ARG A 301 -5.18 18.93 9.89
CA ARG A 301 -6.17 20.01 10.09
C ARG A 301 -6.86 20.39 8.78
N LYS A 302 -6.13 20.44 7.67
CA LYS A 302 -6.70 20.69 6.34
C LYS A 302 -7.62 19.55 5.93
N ALA A 303 -7.25 18.29 6.15
CA ALA A 303 -8.08 17.14 5.83
C ALA A 303 -9.38 17.10 6.65
N LEU A 304 -9.32 17.49 7.93
CA LEU A 304 -10.48 17.56 8.83
C LEU A 304 -11.56 18.57 8.40
N GLN A 305 -11.27 19.43 7.43
CA GLN A 305 -12.31 20.27 6.83
C GLN A 305 -13.26 19.49 5.92
N PHE A 306 -12.87 18.27 5.48
CA PHE A 306 -13.57 17.45 4.49
C PHE A 306 -13.96 16.06 4.99
N VAL A 307 -13.39 15.59 6.11
CA VAL A 307 -13.63 14.26 6.68
C VAL A 307 -13.73 14.34 8.21
N ASP A 308 -14.63 13.54 8.80
CA ASP A 308 -14.80 13.44 10.24
C ASP A 308 -13.56 12.82 10.90
N ALA A 309 -13.26 13.25 12.12
CA ALA A 309 -12.06 12.82 12.85
C ALA A 309 -11.99 11.30 13.14
N ASP A 310 -13.13 10.66 13.29
CA ASP A 310 -13.26 9.21 13.50
C ASP A 310 -13.02 8.39 12.21
N LYS A 311 -13.01 9.07 11.06
CA LYS A 311 -12.76 8.48 9.73
C LYS A 311 -11.39 8.85 9.14
N LEU A 312 -10.61 9.69 9.82
CA LEU A 312 -9.31 10.15 9.34
C LEU A 312 -8.17 9.27 9.88
N TYR A 313 -7.36 8.73 8.98
CA TYR A 313 -6.21 7.87 9.25
C TYR A 313 -4.91 8.51 8.72
N PRO A 314 -4.08 9.13 9.59
CA PRO A 314 -2.78 9.66 9.18
C PRO A 314 -1.85 8.55 8.68
N SER A 315 -1.22 8.78 7.53
CA SER A 315 -0.36 7.80 6.87
C SER A 315 0.81 8.45 6.11
N THR A 316 1.61 7.64 5.43
CA THR A 316 2.61 8.11 4.48
C THR A 316 2.02 8.19 3.07
N ASN A 317 2.57 9.05 2.21
CA ASN A 317 2.11 9.18 0.82
C ASN A 317 2.23 7.87 0.04
N CYS A 318 3.27 7.10 0.30
CA CYS A 318 3.59 5.83 -0.34
C CYS A 318 4.53 5.02 0.57
N GLY A 319 5.03 3.87 0.10
CA GLY A 319 6.06 3.10 0.79
C GLY A 319 7.40 3.86 0.87
N MET A 320 8.17 3.59 1.90
CA MET A 320 9.45 4.25 2.22
C MET A 320 10.69 3.38 1.90
N ALA A 321 10.53 2.22 1.24
CA ALA A 321 11.67 1.33 0.94
C ALA A 321 12.88 2.02 0.30
N PRO A 322 12.73 3.05 -0.58
CA PRO A 322 13.87 3.74 -1.16
C PRO A 322 14.60 4.73 -0.23
N LEU A 323 14.07 4.97 0.96
CA LEU A 323 14.70 5.87 1.94
C LEU A 323 15.68 5.12 2.84
N SER A 324 16.61 5.86 3.48
CA SER A 324 17.41 5.28 4.56
C SER A 324 16.54 4.96 5.78
N ARG A 325 16.91 3.93 6.55
CA ARG A 325 16.20 3.58 7.79
C ARG A 325 16.16 4.72 8.80
N GLN A 326 17.20 5.54 8.86
CA GLN A 326 17.24 6.70 9.76
C GLN A 326 16.19 7.72 9.39
N VAL A 327 16.07 8.06 8.10
CA VAL A 327 15.06 8.98 7.58
C VAL A 327 13.66 8.42 7.81
N ALA A 328 13.42 7.16 7.47
CA ALA A 328 12.12 6.52 7.66
C ALA A 328 11.66 6.54 9.13
N ARG A 329 12.56 6.21 10.09
CA ARG A 329 12.25 6.32 11.52
C ARG A 329 11.90 7.73 11.95
N GLY A 330 12.64 8.74 11.47
CA GLY A 330 12.34 10.14 11.74
C GLY A 330 10.95 10.53 11.24
N LYS A 331 10.60 10.09 10.02
CA LYS A 331 9.28 10.34 9.41
C LYS A 331 8.13 9.64 10.18
N LEU A 332 8.33 8.42 10.65
CA LEU A 332 7.35 7.73 11.50
C LEU A 332 7.13 8.47 12.83
N ASN A 333 8.20 8.96 13.47
CA ASN A 333 8.09 9.78 14.68
C ASN A 333 7.32 11.08 14.42
N ALA A 334 7.60 11.76 13.31
CA ALA A 334 6.87 12.97 12.92
C ALA A 334 5.39 12.71 12.69
N LEU A 335 5.06 11.61 12.01
CA LEU A 335 3.67 11.20 11.73
C LEU A 335 2.86 11.02 13.02
N SER A 336 3.38 10.24 13.97
CA SER A 336 2.67 9.98 15.23
C SER A 336 2.61 11.21 16.14
N ALA A 337 3.68 12.01 16.18
CA ALA A 337 3.71 13.24 16.96
C ALA A 337 2.73 14.29 16.41
N GLY A 338 2.66 14.47 15.09
CA GLY A 338 1.69 15.38 14.45
C GLY A 338 0.24 14.93 14.67
N ALA A 339 -0.03 13.63 14.56
CA ALA A 339 -1.34 13.10 14.90
C ALA A 339 -1.70 13.32 16.38
N ALA A 340 -0.74 13.22 17.29
CA ALA A 340 -0.95 13.49 18.72
C ALA A 340 -1.32 14.96 19.00
N ILE A 341 -0.71 15.93 18.30
CA ILE A 341 -1.08 17.35 18.39
C ILE A 341 -2.57 17.53 18.07
N VAL A 342 -3.00 17.04 16.89
CA VAL A 342 -4.39 17.21 16.44
C VAL A 342 -5.38 16.47 17.35
N ARG A 343 -5.02 15.28 17.86
CA ARG A 343 -5.87 14.58 18.85
C ARG A 343 -6.10 15.41 20.11
N GLN A 344 -5.07 16.07 20.62
CA GLN A 344 -5.19 16.94 21.80
C GLN A 344 -6.13 18.12 21.53
N GLU A 345 -6.03 18.74 20.35
CA GLU A 345 -6.92 19.83 19.94
C GLU A 345 -8.39 19.41 19.84
N LEU A 346 -8.65 18.19 19.36
CA LEU A 346 -10.01 17.65 19.22
C LEU A 346 -10.66 17.22 20.55
N THR A 347 -9.85 17.03 21.59
CA THR A 347 -10.31 16.56 22.91
C THR A 347 -10.24 17.63 23.99
N ALA A 348 -9.68 18.82 23.72
CA ALA A 348 -9.62 19.95 24.61
C ALA A 348 -10.93 20.74 24.62
#